data_f77f0b95ad4f02bcdfc75f6e97078440
#
_entry.id   f77f0b95ad4f02bcdfc75f6e97078440
#
_cell.length_a   1.000
_cell.length_b   1.000
_cell.length_c   1.000
_cell.angle_alpha   90.00
_cell.angle_beta   90.00
_cell.angle_gamma   90.00
#
_symmetry.space_group_name_H-M   'P 1'
#
loop_
_entity.id
_entity.type
_entity.pdbx_description
1 polymer ?
#
loop_
_entity_poly.entity_id
_entity_poly.type
_entity_poly.pdbx_seq_one_letter_code
_entity_poly.pdbx_strand_id
1 'polypeptide(L)'
;ETIAIFPRNNSMFYYCTEGNVNPSYDIHAEEWYEKIASKEGAKVLVGVHQNRLVYAFSDAASPYCVTVGRSIYSPYDSQLLGTMLININVHDLQTCWPAFKEDSQERFYLLDDENNVVFSNLTEEIGGKFFQGGLEDGISSCRIDGKLYDTIVSGSKSLGWKSVKMIPRSQLDQEIAVVSYMTLLLMLILTVLAVLVSIFISKIFTRPLQ
;
A
#
# COMPACT_ATOMS: atom_id res chain seq x y z
N GLU A 1 16.87 -7.38 -1.42
CA GLU A 1 17.45 -6.15 -0.83
C GLU A 1 18.89 -5.96 -1.31
N THR A 2 19.29 -4.71 -1.60
CA THR A 2 20.67 -4.41 -2.03
C THR A 2 21.19 -3.22 -1.26
N ILE A 3 22.39 -3.35 -0.72
CA ILE A 3 23.12 -2.26 -0.08
C ILE A 3 24.33 -1.96 -0.95
N ALA A 4 24.51 -0.71 -1.37
CA ALA A 4 25.63 -0.28 -2.16
C ALA A 4 26.27 1.00 -1.59
N ILE A 5 27.57 1.07 -1.68
CA ILE A 5 28.37 2.27 -1.32
C ILE A 5 29.17 2.67 -2.54
N PHE A 6 29.02 3.93 -2.93
CA PHE A 6 29.70 4.56 -4.04
C PHE A 6 30.70 5.59 -3.48
N PRO A 7 31.96 5.22 -3.28
CA PRO A 7 33.00 6.17 -2.93
C PRO A 7 33.25 7.18 -4.04
N ARG A 8 33.83 8.32 -3.68
CA ARG A 8 34.16 9.42 -4.62
C ARG A 8 35.05 9.01 -5.80
N ASN A 9 35.80 7.89 -5.69
CA ASN A 9 36.68 7.38 -6.74
C ASN A 9 35.97 6.50 -7.79
N ASN A 10 34.64 6.51 -7.83
CA ASN A 10 33.81 5.70 -8.72
C ASN A 10 33.95 4.18 -8.56
N SER A 11 34.58 3.70 -7.49
CA SER A 11 34.46 2.29 -7.13
C SER A 11 33.09 2.01 -6.52
N MET A 12 32.64 0.76 -6.56
CA MET A 12 31.36 0.36 -5.94
C MET A 12 31.62 -0.82 -5.00
N PHE A 13 31.18 -0.70 -3.76
CA PHE A 13 31.09 -1.79 -2.81
C PHE A 13 29.62 -2.13 -2.60
N TYR A 14 29.26 -3.40 -2.69
CA TYR A 14 27.86 -3.80 -2.56
C TYR A 14 27.68 -5.13 -1.83
N TYR A 15 26.49 -5.28 -1.27
CA TYR A 15 25.92 -6.52 -0.80
C TYR A 15 24.53 -6.66 -1.42
N CYS A 16 24.28 -7.75 -2.11
CA CYS A 16 23.01 -8.03 -2.76
C CYS A 16 22.51 -9.41 -2.34
N THR A 17 21.26 -9.51 -1.90
CA THR A 17 20.63 -10.79 -1.52
C THR A 17 20.10 -11.54 -2.73
N GLU A 18 19.71 -10.84 -3.78
CA GLU A 18 19.07 -11.42 -4.96
C GLU A 18 19.45 -10.63 -6.20
N GLY A 19 19.90 -11.33 -7.23
CA GLY A 19 20.28 -10.72 -8.51
C GLY A 19 21.79 -10.49 -8.67
N ASN A 20 22.14 -10.05 -9.86
CA ASN A 20 23.50 -9.63 -10.21
C ASN A 20 23.57 -8.11 -10.26
N VAL A 21 24.53 -7.54 -9.57
CA VAL A 21 24.77 -6.09 -9.61
C VAL A 21 25.36 -5.71 -10.96
N ASN A 22 24.83 -4.62 -11.52
CA ASN A 22 25.31 -4.04 -12.77
C ASN A 22 26.68 -3.38 -12.53
N PRO A 23 27.78 -3.91 -13.07
CA PRO A 23 29.11 -3.34 -12.84
C PRO A 23 29.31 -1.98 -13.53
N SER A 24 28.47 -1.64 -14.51
CA SER A 24 28.52 -0.39 -15.25
C SER A 24 27.51 0.64 -14.75
N TYR A 25 26.90 0.40 -13.58
CA TYR A 25 25.93 1.32 -13.01
C TYR A 25 26.60 2.62 -12.55
N ASP A 26 26.07 3.73 -13.04
CA ASP A 26 26.49 5.07 -12.65
C ASP A 26 25.36 5.75 -11.85
N ILE A 27 25.60 5.93 -10.56
CA ILE A 27 24.65 6.59 -9.66
C ILE A 27 24.41 8.06 -10.05
N HIS A 28 25.40 8.72 -10.65
CA HIS A 28 25.29 10.13 -11.02
C HIS A 28 24.39 10.35 -12.24
N ALA A 29 24.12 9.29 -13.00
CA ALA A 29 23.18 9.34 -14.12
C ALA A 29 21.71 9.23 -13.69
N GLU A 30 21.45 8.96 -12.42
CA GLU A 30 20.10 8.85 -11.90
C GLU A 30 19.50 10.22 -11.56
N GLU A 31 18.30 10.50 -12.07
CA GLU A 31 17.60 11.78 -11.86
C GLU A 31 17.37 12.12 -10.38
N TRP A 32 17.22 11.10 -9.54
CA TRP A 32 17.01 11.26 -8.12
C TRP A 32 18.29 11.46 -7.30
N TYR A 33 19.49 11.31 -7.90
CA TYR A 33 20.76 11.45 -7.19
C TYR A 33 20.92 12.83 -6.54
N GLU A 34 20.50 13.87 -7.23
CA GLU A 34 20.54 15.25 -6.73
C GLU A 34 19.70 15.45 -5.45
N LYS A 35 18.61 14.68 -5.27
CA LYS A 35 17.84 14.71 -4.02
C LYS A 35 18.69 14.26 -2.83
N ILE A 36 19.57 13.25 -3.02
CA ILE A 36 20.46 12.75 -1.98
C ILE A 36 21.64 13.71 -1.76
N ALA A 37 22.26 14.18 -2.83
CA ALA A 37 23.43 15.05 -2.78
C ALA A 37 23.11 16.39 -2.07
N SER A 38 21.93 16.96 -2.31
CA SER A 38 21.49 18.24 -1.73
C SER A 38 21.19 18.20 -0.22
N LYS A 39 21.07 17.03 0.39
CA LYS A 39 20.63 16.89 1.80
C LYS A 39 21.78 16.75 2.80
N GLU A 40 23.03 17.05 2.40
CA GLU A 40 24.20 17.17 3.29
C GLU A 40 24.33 16.05 4.35
N GLY A 41 24.15 14.79 3.93
CA GLY A 41 24.28 13.62 4.80
C GLY A 41 23.03 13.25 5.61
N ALA A 42 21.90 13.93 5.41
CA ALA A 42 20.63 13.42 5.90
C ALA A 42 20.18 12.20 5.07
N LYS A 43 19.43 11.31 5.68
CA LYS A 43 18.80 10.21 4.96
C LYS A 43 17.69 10.76 4.05
N VAL A 44 17.66 10.27 2.82
CA VAL A 44 16.65 10.62 1.81
C VAL A 44 15.96 9.35 1.38
N LEU A 45 14.64 9.35 1.40
CA LEU A 45 13.83 8.32 0.77
C LEU A 45 13.54 8.76 -0.65
N VAL A 46 14.05 7.98 -1.60
CA VAL A 46 13.71 8.14 -3.02
C VAL A 46 12.44 7.34 -3.27
N GLY A 47 11.49 7.93 -3.95
CA GLY A 47 10.25 7.26 -4.34
C GLY A 47 10.49 6.04 -5.22
N VAL A 48 9.42 5.49 -5.76
CA VAL A 48 9.51 4.33 -6.65
C VAL A 48 10.23 4.70 -7.94
N HIS A 49 11.18 3.86 -8.36
CA HIS A 49 11.89 4.01 -9.62
C HIS A 49 12.38 2.65 -10.14
N GLN A 50 12.80 2.64 -11.40
CA GLN A 50 13.32 1.42 -12.02
C GLN A 50 14.67 1.04 -11.40
N ASN A 51 14.80 -0.22 -10.95
CA ASN A 51 16.05 -0.73 -10.39
C ASN A 51 17.06 -1.03 -11.51
N ARG A 52 17.94 -0.10 -11.79
CA ARG A 52 19.02 -0.25 -12.77
C ARG A 52 20.33 -0.77 -12.16
N LEU A 53 20.41 -0.75 -10.82
CA LEU A 53 21.58 -1.24 -10.08
C LEU A 53 21.68 -2.77 -10.11
N VAL A 54 20.54 -3.46 -10.10
CA VAL A 54 20.50 -4.92 -10.02
C VAL A 54 19.67 -5.51 -11.15
N TYR A 55 20.25 -6.52 -11.81
CA TYR A 55 19.50 -7.36 -12.75
C TYR A 55 18.80 -8.47 -11.99
N ALA A 56 17.48 -8.54 -12.08
CA ALA A 56 16.71 -9.61 -11.46
C ALA A 56 17.02 -10.99 -12.09
N PHE A 57 17.03 -12.03 -11.28
CA PHE A 57 17.25 -13.40 -11.76
C PHE A 57 16.01 -14.02 -12.45
N SER A 58 14.83 -13.44 -12.28
CA SER A 58 13.59 -13.96 -12.86
C SER A 58 12.73 -12.85 -13.44
N ASP A 59 12.01 -13.18 -14.52
CA ASP A 59 11.04 -12.30 -15.15
C ASP A 59 9.84 -11.95 -14.24
N ALA A 60 9.67 -12.70 -13.15
CA ALA A 60 8.62 -12.49 -12.16
C ALA A 60 8.96 -11.39 -11.12
N ALA A 61 10.23 -10.96 -11.04
CA ALA A 61 10.62 -9.90 -10.11
C ALA A 61 10.19 -8.53 -10.65
N SER A 62 9.55 -7.73 -9.79
CA SER A 62 9.24 -6.35 -10.14
C SER A 62 10.51 -5.58 -10.52
N PRO A 63 10.52 -4.88 -11.67
CA PRO A 63 11.66 -4.06 -12.08
C PRO A 63 11.82 -2.79 -11.24
N TYR A 64 10.93 -2.57 -10.29
CA TYR A 64 10.89 -1.35 -9.47
C TYR A 64 11.45 -1.57 -8.08
N CYS A 65 12.09 -0.53 -7.55
CA CYS A 65 12.58 -0.47 -6.17
C CYS A 65 12.28 0.90 -5.55
N VAL A 66 12.37 0.92 -4.23
CA VAL A 66 12.42 2.13 -3.41
C VAL A 66 13.83 2.22 -2.84
N THR A 67 14.44 3.40 -2.87
CA THR A 67 15.80 3.60 -2.40
C THR A 67 15.85 4.53 -1.20
N VAL A 68 16.59 4.14 -0.19
CA VAL A 68 17.04 5.03 0.88
C VAL A 68 18.50 5.38 0.60
N GLY A 69 18.77 6.66 0.40
CA GLY A 69 20.12 7.15 0.11
C GLY A 69 20.63 8.10 1.18
N ARG A 70 21.95 8.15 1.31
CA ARG A 70 22.64 9.06 2.21
C ARG A 70 24.04 9.40 1.70
N SER A 71 24.37 10.67 1.62
CA SER A 71 25.74 11.14 1.41
C SER A 71 26.58 10.98 2.68
N ILE A 72 27.80 10.45 2.55
CA ILE A 72 28.73 10.19 3.65
C ILE A 72 29.83 11.24 3.59
N TYR A 73 30.01 12.00 4.66
CA TYR A 73 31.02 13.03 4.78
C TYR A 73 32.08 12.65 5.80
N SER A 74 33.29 13.14 5.58
CA SER A 74 34.39 13.03 6.54
C SER A 74 34.07 13.88 7.80
N PRO A 75 34.23 13.31 9.00
CA PRO A 75 34.01 14.06 10.24
C PRO A 75 35.09 15.09 10.53
N TYR A 76 36.21 15.06 9.80
CA TYR A 76 37.36 15.91 10.06
C TYR A 76 37.37 17.20 9.23
N ASP A 77 36.99 17.08 7.95
CA ASP A 77 37.08 18.16 6.98
C ASP A 77 35.81 18.39 6.18
N SER A 78 34.72 17.69 6.53
CA SER A 78 33.41 17.79 5.87
C SER A 78 33.46 17.49 4.35
N GLN A 79 34.51 16.81 3.86
CA GLN A 79 34.55 16.40 2.47
C GLN A 79 33.61 15.22 2.21
N LEU A 80 32.96 15.20 1.05
CA LEU A 80 32.15 14.08 0.59
C LEU A 80 33.04 12.87 0.33
N LEU A 81 32.84 11.80 1.08
CA LEU A 81 33.53 10.51 0.92
C LEU A 81 32.82 9.59 -0.08
N GLY A 82 31.50 9.71 -0.19
CA GLY A 82 30.71 8.87 -1.08
C GLY A 82 29.24 8.90 -0.74
N THR A 83 28.47 8.04 -1.40
CA THR A 83 27.03 7.89 -1.20
C THR A 83 26.70 6.43 -0.88
N MET A 84 25.88 6.22 0.12
CA MET A 84 25.33 4.91 0.48
C MET A 84 23.88 4.81 0.02
N LEU A 85 23.53 3.68 -0.57
CA LEU A 85 22.18 3.33 -1.00
C LEU A 85 21.73 2.04 -0.36
N ILE A 86 20.44 1.98 -0.03
CA ILE A 86 19.73 0.75 0.32
C ILE A 86 18.53 0.66 -0.62
N ASN A 87 18.57 -0.29 -1.55
CA ASN A 87 17.48 -0.57 -2.47
C ASN A 87 16.61 -1.69 -1.91
N ILE A 88 15.32 -1.41 -1.81
CA ILE A 88 14.30 -2.36 -1.40
C ILE A 88 13.45 -2.67 -2.62
N ASN A 89 13.41 -3.93 -3.05
CA ASN A 89 12.57 -4.34 -4.16
C ASN A 89 11.09 -4.18 -3.77
N VAL A 90 10.28 -3.66 -4.69
CA VAL A 90 8.83 -3.51 -4.45
C VAL A 90 8.16 -4.87 -4.22
N HIS A 91 8.66 -5.94 -4.84
CA HIS A 91 8.17 -7.30 -4.58
C HIS A 91 8.33 -7.71 -3.11
N ASP A 92 9.44 -7.33 -2.45
CA ASP A 92 9.64 -7.62 -1.03
C ASP A 92 8.61 -6.88 -0.15
N LEU A 93 8.22 -5.68 -0.55
CA LEU A 93 7.14 -4.95 0.11
C LEU A 93 5.79 -5.65 -0.04
N GLN A 94 5.54 -6.31 -1.19
CA GLN A 94 4.31 -7.08 -1.41
C GLN A 94 4.19 -8.26 -0.44
N THR A 95 5.30 -8.95 -0.17
CA THR A 95 5.30 -10.11 0.75
C THR A 95 5.07 -9.71 2.20
N CYS A 96 5.42 -8.49 2.59
CA CYS A 96 5.16 -7.94 3.92
C CYS A 96 3.66 -7.60 4.16
N TRP A 97 2.83 -7.65 3.13
CA TRP A 97 1.41 -7.26 3.21
C TRP A 97 0.46 -8.43 2.91
N PRO A 98 0.33 -9.41 3.83
CA PRO A 98 -0.42 -10.65 3.57
C PRO A 98 -1.95 -10.48 3.49
N ALA A 99 -2.47 -9.27 3.70
CA ALA A 99 -3.90 -9.02 3.86
C ALA A 99 -4.67 -8.78 2.55
N PHE A 100 -4.01 -8.73 1.39
CA PHE A 100 -4.71 -8.52 0.13
C PHE A 100 -5.11 -9.86 -0.49
N LYS A 101 -6.41 -10.15 -0.47
CA LYS A 101 -6.96 -11.23 -1.27
C LYS A 101 -6.90 -10.80 -2.73
N GLU A 102 -6.24 -11.56 -3.58
CA GLU A 102 -6.16 -11.33 -5.03
C GLU A 102 -7.54 -11.18 -5.69
N ASP A 103 -8.58 -11.79 -5.12
CA ASP A 103 -9.97 -11.74 -5.59
C ASP A 103 -10.79 -10.54 -5.06
N SER A 104 -10.21 -9.65 -4.26
CA SER A 104 -10.98 -8.51 -3.74
C SER A 104 -11.15 -7.46 -4.84
N GLN A 105 -12.38 -6.97 -5.05
CA GLN A 105 -12.64 -5.82 -5.90
C GLN A 105 -12.14 -4.50 -5.28
N GLU A 106 -11.55 -4.58 -4.10
CA GLU A 106 -10.90 -3.46 -3.44
C GLU A 106 -9.60 -3.11 -4.17
N ARG A 107 -9.29 -1.82 -4.24
CA ARG A 107 -8.00 -1.34 -4.73
C ARG A 107 -7.23 -0.71 -3.58
N PHE A 108 -5.96 -1.03 -3.51
CA PHE A 108 -5.05 -0.45 -2.53
C PHE A 108 -3.83 0.14 -3.23
N TYR A 109 -3.43 1.32 -2.78
CA TYR A 109 -2.25 2.00 -3.29
C TYR A 109 -1.42 2.53 -2.13
N LEU A 110 -0.11 2.39 -2.26
CA LEU A 110 0.86 3.15 -1.51
C LEU A 110 1.53 4.12 -2.50
N LEU A 111 1.42 5.40 -2.23
CA LEU A 111 1.93 6.46 -3.09
C LEU A 111 3.12 7.15 -2.42
N ASP A 112 4.11 7.54 -3.21
CA ASP A 112 5.22 8.38 -2.75
C ASP A 112 4.81 9.87 -2.66
N ASP A 113 5.76 10.72 -2.32
CA ASP A 113 5.58 12.17 -2.20
C ASP A 113 5.24 12.87 -3.52
N GLU A 114 5.53 12.22 -4.65
CA GLU A 114 5.19 12.68 -6.00
C GLU A 114 3.90 12.05 -6.56
N ASN A 115 3.17 11.26 -5.76
CA ASN A 115 2.01 10.46 -6.12
C ASN A 115 2.30 9.39 -7.20
N ASN A 116 3.51 8.85 -7.25
CA ASN A 116 3.77 7.64 -8.01
C ASN A 116 3.33 6.42 -7.19
N VAL A 117 2.86 5.39 -7.87
CA VAL A 117 2.40 4.15 -7.24
C VAL A 117 3.61 3.31 -6.84
N VAL A 118 3.94 3.30 -5.55
CA VAL A 118 5.00 2.45 -4.99
C VAL A 118 4.53 1.01 -4.90
N PHE A 119 3.29 0.82 -4.47
CA PHE A 119 2.67 -0.47 -4.31
C PHE A 119 1.19 -0.41 -4.69
N SER A 120 0.70 -1.46 -5.33
CA SER A 120 -0.71 -1.68 -5.63
C SER A 120 -0.99 -3.18 -5.64
N ASN A 121 -2.22 -3.58 -5.32
CA ASN A 121 -2.68 -4.94 -5.60
C ASN A 121 -2.92 -5.18 -7.11
N LEU A 122 -2.84 -4.12 -7.93
CA LEU A 122 -2.77 -4.18 -9.39
C LEU A 122 -1.31 -3.94 -9.80
N THR A 123 -0.54 -5.01 -10.01
CA THR A 123 0.91 -4.95 -10.23
C THR A 123 1.32 -4.14 -11.45
N GLU A 124 0.46 -4.07 -12.46
CA GLU A 124 0.67 -3.31 -13.70
C GLU A 124 0.65 -1.78 -13.50
N GLU A 125 0.10 -1.31 -12.38
CA GLU A 125 0.04 0.12 -12.06
C GLU A 125 1.27 0.62 -11.29
N ILE A 126 2.13 -0.29 -10.81
CA ILE A 126 3.33 0.04 -10.02
C ILE A 126 4.33 0.81 -10.89
N GLY A 127 4.90 1.89 -10.33
CA GLY A 127 5.80 2.79 -11.03
C GLY A 127 5.10 3.86 -11.87
N GLY A 128 3.80 3.74 -12.07
CA GLY A 128 2.98 4.73 -12.77
C GLY A 128 2.55 5.89 -11.86
N LYS A 129 2.00 6.94 -12.47
CA LYS A 129 1.36 8.04 -11.74
C LYS A 129 -0.04 7.61 -11.29
N PHE A 130 -0.38 7.93 -10.05
CA PHE A 130 -1.74 7.72 -9.57
C PHE A 130 -2.71 8.64 -10.32
N PHE A 131 -3.79 8.08 -10.82
CA PHE A 131 -4.70 8.74 -11.77
C PHE A 131 -5.62 9.82 -11.16
N GLN A 132 -5.71 9.89 -9.83
CA GLN A 132 -6.51 10.92 -9.15
C GLN A 132 -5.62 11.98 -8.51
N GLY A 133 -5.87 13.23 -8.86
CA GLY A 133 -5.31 14.39 -8.16
C GLY A 133 -6.13 14.77 -6.92
N GLY A 134 -5.52 15.56 -6.00
CA GLY A 134 -6.24 16.16 -4.88
C GLY A 134 -6.60 15.18 -3.77
N LEU A 135 -5.74 14.19 -3.48
CA LEU A 135 -5.90 13.27 -2.35
C LEU A 135 -5.68 14.01 -1.04
N GLU A 136 -6.77 14.42 -0.40
CA GLU A 136 -6.76 14.89 0.97
C GLU A 136 -6.96 13.71 1.94
N ASP A 137 -6.34 13.80 3.12
CA ASP A 137 -6.53 12.78 4.16
C ASP A 137 -8.00 12.73 4.58
N GLY A 138 -8.54 11.52 4.68
CA GLY A 138 -9.92 11.29 5.09
C GLY A 138 -10.67 10.32 4.18
N ILE A 139 -11.99 10.43 4.24
CA ILE A 139 -12.90 9.57 3.47
C ILE A 139 -13.57 10.41 2.39
N SER A 140 -13.50 9.94 1.16
CA SER A 140 -14.14 10.55 0.00
C SER A 140 -14.77 9.48 -0.87
N SER A 141 -15.53 9.88 -1.88
CA SER A 141 -16.08 8.93 -2.86
C SER A 141 -15.63 9.35 -4.26
N CYS A 142 -15.24 8.38 -5.06
CA CYS A 142 -14.83 8.61 -6.44
C CYS A 142 -15.50 7.62 -7.39
N ARG A 143 -15.54 7.95 -8.68
CA ARG A 143 -16.07 7.07 -9.72
C ARG A 143 -14.95 6.67 -10.68
N ILE A 144 -14.74 5.36 -10.82
CA ILE A 144 -13.75 4.77 -11.71
C ILE A 144 -14.47 3.75 -12.59
N ASP A 145 -14.31 3.83 -13.89
CA ASP A 145 -14.93 2.92 -14.87
C ASP A 145 -16.45 2.74 -14.65
N GLY A 146 -17.14 3.84 -14.28
CA GLY A 146 -18.57 3.84 -14.01
C GLY A 146 -18.99 3.27 -12.65
N LYS A 147 -18.07 2.66 -11.87
CA LYS A 147 -18.32 2.14 -10.53
C LYS A 147 -17.99 3.20 -9.48
N LEU A 148 -18.80 3.26 -8.42
CA LEU A 148 -18.59 4.16 -7.29
C LEU A 148 -17.73 3.45 -6.24
N TYR A 149 -16.65 4.11 -5.82
CA TYR A 149 -15.74 3.65 -4.76
C TYR A 149 -15.77 4.63 -3.59
N ASP A 150 -15.80 4.11 -2.38
CA ASP A 150 -15.47 4.86 -1.19
C ASP A 150 -13.96 4.77 -0.97
N THR A 151 -13.31 5.92 -0.91
CA THR A 151 -11.85 6.07 -0.88
C THR A 151 -11.42 6.56 0.48
N ILE A 152 -10.51 5.85 1.10
CA ILE A 152 -9.91 6.21 2.39
C ILE A 152 -8.45 6.56 2.12
N VAL A 153 -8.05 7.78 2.45
CA VAL A 153 -6.68 8.28 2.29
C VAL A 153 -6.07 8.55 3.66
N SER A 154 -4.86 8.08 3.87
CA SER A 154 -4.08 8.35 5.08
C SER A 154 -2.64 8.69 4.71
N GLY A 155 -2.20 9.88 5.04
CA GLY A 155 -0.85 10.37 4.76
C GLY A 155 0.11 10.23 5.94
N SER A 156 1.36 9.88 5.66
CA SER A 156 2.46 9.92 6.61
C SER A 156 3.14 11.28 6.59
N LYS A 157 2.99 12.06 7.66
CA LYS A 157 3.62 13.40 7.77
C LYS A 157 5.15 13.34 7.70
N SER A 158 5.76 12.24 8.13
CA SER A 158 7.23 12.10 8.17
C SER A 158 7.84 11.69 6.84
N LEU A 159 7.09 10.96 6.01
CA LEU A 159 7.57 10.43 4.74
C LEU A 159 6.98 11.17 3.52
N GLY A 160 5.89 11.91 3.70
CA GLY A 160 5.10 12.46 2.60
C GLY A 160 4.30 11.43 1.81
N TRP A 161 4.39 10.15 2.20
CA TRP A 161 3.71 9.06 1.52
C TRP A 161 2.26 8.94 1.94
N LYS A 162 1.42 8.42 1.04
CA LYS A 162 -0.01 8.25 1.27
C LYS A 162 -0.41 6.80 1.01
N SER A 163 -1.23 6.26 1.88
CA SER A 163 -1.97 5.02 1.61
C SER A 163 -3.38 5.36 1.16
N VAL A 164 -3.84 4.71 0.09
CA VAL A 164 -5.17 4.89 -0.48
C VAL A 164 -5.84 3.54 -0.57
N LYS A 165 -6.96 3.38 0.11
CA LYS A 165 -7.83 2.21 0.00
C LYS A 165 -9.12 2.60 -0.67
N MET A 166 -9.52 1.85 -1.70
CA MET A 166 -10.76 2.07 -2.44
C MET A 166 -11.63 0.83 -2.33
N ILE A 167 -12.85 0.99 -1.84
CA ILE A 167 -13.82 -0.09 -1.62
C ILE A 167 -15.00 0.17 -2.55
N PRO A 168 -15.34 -0.75 -3.46
CA PRO A 168 -16.51 -0.56 -4.31
C PRO A 168 -17.78 -0.55 -3.45
N ARG A 169 -18.61 0.47 -3.63
CA ARG A 169 -19.84 0.63 -2.84
C ARG A 169 -20.80 -0.54 -3.01
N SER A 170 -20.81 -1.18 -4.19
CA SER A 170 -21.60 -2.38 -4.43
C SER A 170 -21.27 -3.55 -3.49
N GLN A 171 -20.02 -3.67 -3.05
CA GLN A 171 -19.61 -4.70 -2.11
C GLN A 171 -20.13 -4.39 -0.70
N LEU A 172 -20.07 -3.13 -0.28
CA LEU A 172 -20.63 -2.69 1.00
C LEU A 172 -22.14 -2.88 1.05
N ASP A 173 -22.84 -2.56 -0.03
CA ASP A 173 -24.29 -2.73 -0.13
C ASP A 173 -24.70 -4.22 -0.04
N GLN A 174 -23.92 -5.13 -0.62
CA GLN A 174 -24.17 -6.57 -0.52
C GLN A 174 -24.00 -7.10 0.92
N GLU A 175 -22.93 -6.70 1.61
CA GLU A 175 -22.68 -7.11 2.99
C GLU A 175 -23.78 -6.58 3.93
N ILE A 176 -24.21 -5.32 3.75
CA ILE A 176 -25.30 -4.72 4.52
C ILE A 176 -26.62 -5.43 4.23
N ALA A 177 -26.89 -5.79 2.98
CA ALA A 177 -28.12 -6.51 2.61
C ALA A 177 -28.23 -7.86 3.31
N VAL A 178 -27.14 -8.65 3.37
CA VAL A 178 -27.13 -9.95 4.07
C VAL A 178 -27.46 -9.79 5.55
N VAL A 179 -26.82 -8.83 6.24
CA VAL A 179 -27.08 -8.55 7.67
C VAL A 179 -28.53 -8.10 7.86
N SER A 180 -29.04 -7.26 6.96
CA SER A 180 -30.42 -6.77 7.00
C SER A 180 -31.46 -7.89 6.86
N TYR A 181 -31.26 -8.82 5.91
CA TYR A 181 -32.12 -9.99 5.74
C TYR A 181 -32.08 -10.92 6.94
N MET A 182 -30.90 -11.18 7.52
CA MET A 182 -30.78 -12.01 8.73
C MET A 182 -31.51 -11.40 9.92
N THR A 183 -31.39 -10.08 10.09
CA THR A 183 -32.07 -9.34 11.15
C THR A 183 -33.62 -9.40 11.00
N LEU A 184 -34.10 -9.23 9.75
CA LEU A 184 -35.53 -9.28 9.44
C LEU A 184 -36.08 -10.66 9.66
N LEU A 185 -35.36 -11.71 9.25
CA LEU A 185 -35.77 -13.12 9.52
C LEU A 185 -35.81 -13.41 11.00
N LEU A 186 -34.84 -12.96 11.79
CA LEU A 186 -34.81 -13.12 13.24
C LEU A 186 -36.02 -12.43 13.90
N MET A 187 -36.37 -11.20 13.51
CA MET A 187 -37.53 -10.47 13.97
C MET A 187 -38.82 -11.24 13.66
N LEU A 188 -38.94 -11.81 12.47
CA LEU A 188 -40.10 -12.59 12.06
C LEU A 188 -40.28 -13.82 12.98
N ILE A 189 -39.19 -14.57 13.22
CA ILE A 189 -39.21 -15.76 14.10
C ILE A 189 -39.63 -15.38 15.52
N LEU A 190 -39.05 -14.32 16.09
CA LEU A 190 -39.38 -13.86 17.44
C LEU A 190 -40.84 -13.41 17.54
N THR A 191 -41.37 -12.74 16.52
CA THR A 191 -42.77 -12.31 16.47
C THR A 191 -43.70 -13.52 16.45
N VAL A 192 -43.44 -14.52 15.62
CA VAL A 192 -44.21 -15.75 15.56
C VAL A 192 -44.17 -16.48 16.90
N LEU A 193 -43.01 -16.60 17.51
CA LEU A 193 -42.84 -17.22 18.83
C LEU A 193 -43.66 -16.51 19.92
N ALA A 194 -43.58 -15.18 19.93
CA ALA A 194 -44.35 -14.36 20.88
C ALA A 194 -45.87 -14.57 20.74
N VAL A 195 -46.38 -14.64 19.49
CA VAL A 195 -47.79 -14.93 19.22
C VAL A 195 -48.16 -16.33 19.69
N LEU A 196 -47.35 -17.34 19.43
CA LEU A 196 -47.60 -18.72 19.88
C LEU A 196 -47.64 -18.81 21.41
N VAL A 197 -46.69 -18.19 22.08
CA VAL A 197 -46.64 -18.12 23.55
C VAL A 197 -47.87 -17.41 24.09
N SER A 198 -48.27 -16.30 23.48
CA SER A 198 -49.48 -15.57 23.87
C SER A 198 -50.75 -16.41 23.73
N ILE A 199 -50.91 -17.14 22.63
CA ILE A 199 -52.03 -18.05 22.41
C ILE A 199 -52.02 -19.21 23.44
N PHE A 200 -50.83 -19.76 23.72
CA PHE A 200 -50.69 -20.85 24.70
C PHE A 200 -51.07 -20.40 26.12
N ILE A 201 -50.56 -19.25 26.54
CA ILE A 201 -50.90 -18.65 27.85
C ILE A 201 -52.42 -18.37 27.93
N SER A 202 -53.00 -17.76 26.89
CA SER A 202 -54.46 -17.48 26.84
C SER A 202 -55.28 -18.74 26.99
N LYS A 203 -54.90 -19.85 26.33
CA LYS A 203 -55.62 -21.14 26.46
C LYS A 203 -55.55 -21.76 27.87
N ILE A 204 -54.41 -21.61 28.56
CA ILE A 204 -54.24 -22.14 29.92
C ILE A 204 -55.10 -21.35 30.94
N PHE A 205 -55.15 -20.04 30.82
CA PHE A 205 -55.86 -19.18 31.77
C PHE A 205 -57.35 -19.11 31.50
N THR A 206 -57.80 -19.29 30.25
CA THR A 206 -59.25 -19.18 29.94
C THR A 206 -60.04 -20.50 30.07
N ARG A 207 -59.37 -21.68 30.00
CA ARG A 207 -60.05 -23.00 30.18
C ARG A 207 -60.57 -23.30 31.56
N PRO A 208 -60.07 -22.88 32.72
CA PRO A 208 -60.60 -23.19 33.99
C PRO A 208 -61.80 -22.31 34.43
N LEU A 209 -62.29 -21.38 33.61
CA LEU A 209 -63.44 -20.48 33.91
C LEU A 209 -64.72 -20.88 33.17
N GLN A 210 -64.76 -22.05 32.54
CA GLN A 210 -65.97 -22.74 32.07
C GLN A 210 -66.14 -24.05 32.86
#